data_be11b383d324ba4fb90231b590225580
#
_entry.id   be11b383d324ba4fb90231b590225580
#
_cell.length_a   1.000
_cell.length_b   1.000
_cell.length_c   1.000
_cell.angle_alpha   90.00
_cell.angle_beta   90.00
_cell.angle_gamma   90.00
#
_symmetry.space_group_name_H-M   'P 1'
#
loop_
_entity.id
_entity.type
_entity.pdbx_description
1 polymer ?
#
loop_
_entity_poly.entity_id
_entity_poly.type
_entity_poly.pdbx_seq_one_letter_code
_entity_poly.pdbx_strand_id
1 'polypeptide(L)'
;ITAGNLRIMLSLRKYICSQFKPNVAKVLYDKLGSENILDFSAGWGDRLAGFYGSESGKYYLGIDPRKENHPLYREQKEFYEKHRNMFFEVDKDSEFLESPAEDVDFEQYKDMFDTVFTSPPYFGVERYSYDDTQSWVRYKTIDEWNDKFLQTTIKKLWGSIKSGGYLLVNISDVYASSGAKQKRLNSHGKKWLEICNPMNDFVSTFTDSEYQGCIGMEMAKRPNSGGAGTA
;
A
#
# COMPACT_ATOMS: atom_id res chain seq x y z
N ILE A 1 10.45 -9.48 -34.08
CA ILE A 1 9.69 -10.11 -32.97
C ILE A 1 8.73 -11.10 -33.60
N THR A 2 8.85 -12.39 -33.28
CA THR A 2 7.96 -13.42 -33.81
C THR A 2 6.70 -13.54 -32.93
N ALA A 3 5.61 -14.07 -33.48
CA ALA A 3 4.40 -14.34 -32.69
C ALA A 3 4.65 -15.31 -31.51
N GLY A 4 5.63 -16.22 -31.64
CA GLY A 4 6.09 -17.11 -30.59
C GLY A 4 6.73 -16.34 -29.43
N ASN A 5 7.62 -15.38 -29.73
CA ASN A 5 8.28 -14.55 -28.73
C ASN A 5 7.27 -13.66 -27.99
N LEU A 6 6.28 -13.11 -28.69
CA LEU A 6 5.18 -12.35 -28.08
C LEU A 6 4.35 -13.21 -27.14
N ARG A 7 4.03 -14.45 -27.52
CA ARG A 7 3.32 -15.39 -26.63
C ARG A 7 4.12 -15.72 -25.38
N ILE A 8 5.43 -15.92 -25.50
CA ILE A 8 6.32 -16.16 -24.36
C ILE A 8 6.35 -14.94 -23.45
N MET A 9 6.53 -13.74 -24.01
CA MET A 9 6.49 -12.49 -23.22
C MET A 9 5.15 -12.29 -22.50
N LEU A 10 4.04 -12.56 -23.16
CA LEU A 10 2.71 -12.51 -22.54
C LEU A 10 2.52 -13.59 -21.46
N SER A 11 3.13 -14.78 -21.64
CA SER A 11 3.06 -15.85 -20.64
C SER A 11 3.91 -15.54 -19.39
N LEU A 12 5.01 -14.82 -19.55
CA LEU A 12 5.83 -14.35 -18.42
C LEU A 12 5.09 -13.34 -17.54
N ARG A 13 4.08 -12.66 -18.08
CA ARG A 13 3.27 -11.70 -17.33
C ARG A 13 2.62 -12.28 -16.07
N LYS A 14 2.36 -13.57 -16.01
CA LYS A 14 1.85 -14.25 -14.81
C LYS A 14 2.86 -14.30 -13.65
N TYR A 15 4.13 -14.06 -13.92
CA TYR A 15 5.20 -14.00 -12.92
C TYR A 15 5.56 -12.57 -12.51
N ILE A 16 4.98 -11.58 -13.18
CA ILE A 16 5.14 -10.17 -12.81
C ILE A 16 4.16 -9.88 -11.68
N CYS A 17 4.65 -9.34 -10.57
CA CYS A 17 3.79 -8.83 -9.49
C CYS A 17 2.83 -7.81 -10.07
N SER A 18 1.57 -7.87 -9.66
CA SER A 18 0.60 -6.85 -10.07
C SER A 18 0.92 -5.56 -9.31
N GLN A 19 1.17 -4.50 -10.07
CA GLN A 19 1.34 -3.17 -9.52
C GLN A 19 -0.02 -2.56 -9.17
N PHE A 20 -0.02 -1.67 -8.19
CA PHE A 20 -1.16 -0.81 -7.91
C PHE A 20 -1.43 0.08 -9.14
N LYS A 21 -2.67 0.48 -9.37
CA LYS A 21 -3.04 1.31 -10.52
C LYS A 21 -2.92 2.80 -10.15
N PRO A 22 -1.97 3.58 -10.69
CA PRO A 22 -1.80 5.00 -10.34
C PRO A 22 -3.06 5.85 -10.53
N ASN A 23 -3.86 5.55 -11.57
CA ASN A 23 -5.11 6.25 -11.83
C ASN A 23 -6.16 6.07 -10.72
N VAL A 24 -6.15 4.95 -10.00
CA VAL A 24 -7.04 4.74 -8.84
C VAL A 24 -6.62 5.68 -7.71
N ALA A 25 -5.33 5.78 -7.41
CA ALA A 25 -4.83 6.71 -6.41
C ALA A 25 -5.18 8.16 -6.78
N LYS A 26 -4.91 8.56 -8.03
CA LYS A 26 -5.29 9.90 -8.55
C LYS A 26 -6.77 10.22 -8.27
N VAL A 27 -7.65 9.33 -8.70
CA VAL A 27 -9.11 9.55 -8.57
C VAL A 27 -9.53 9.65 -7.10
N LEU A 28 -8.94 8.84 -6.22
CA LEU A 28 -9.23 8.90 -4.79
C LEU A 28 -8.74 10.20 -4.17
N TYR A 29 -7.52 10.64 -4.47
CA TYR A 29 -6.99 11.91 -3.98
C TYR A 29 -7.86 13.09 -4.42
N ASP A 30 -8.21 13.17 -5.70
CA ASP A 30 -9.04 14.24 -6.23
C ASP A 30 -10.46 14.22 -5.65
N LYS A 31 -11.06 13.02 -5.52
CA LYS A 31 -12.41 12.87 -4.98
C LYS A 31 -12.51 13.26 -3.50
N LEU A 32 -11.45 13.00 -2.72
CA LEU A 32 -11.37 13.34 -1.30
C LEU A 32 -10.82 14.74 -1.04
N GLY A 33 -10.34 15.44 -2.09
CA GLY A 33 -9.70 16.74 -1.96
C GLY A 33 -8.40 16.66 -1.16
N SER A 34 -7.66 15.55 -1.27
CA SER A 34 -6.46 15.27 -0.48
C SER A 34 -5.31 16.18 -0.89
N GLU A 35 -4.89 17.10 -0.04
CA GLU A 35 -3.72 17.95 -0.25
C GLU A 35 -2.44 17.30 0.28
N ASN A 36 -2.46 16.84 1.53
CA ASN A 36 -1.32 16.20 2.19
C ASN A 36 -1.58 14.71 2.37
N ILE A 37 -0.73 13.89 1.81
CA ILE A 37 -0.92 12.44 1.69
C ILE A 37 0.23 11.71 2.37
N LEU A 38 -0.10 10.72 3.19
CA LEU A 38 0.84 9.76 3.77
C LEU A 38 0.63 8.38 3.16
N ASP A 39 1.72 7.75 2.72
CA ASP A 39 1.76 6.36 2.27
C ASP A 39 2.83 5.58 3.04
N PHE A 40 2.42 4.78 4.00
CA PHE A 40 3.35 4.06 4.87
C PHE A 40 3.86 2.71 4.30
N SER A 41 3.60 2.44 3.02
CA SER A 41 4.14 1.30 2.27
C SER A 41 4.24 1.68 0.79
N ALA A 42 5.11 2.66 0.48
CA ALA A 42 5.17 3.33 -0.82
C ALA A 42 5.46 2.38 -2.00
N GLY A 43 6.13 1.24 -1.75
CA GLY A 43 6.34 0.17 -2.72
C GLY A 43 7.11 0.63 -3.95
N TRP A 44 6.52 0.53 -5.14
CA TRP A 44 7.18 0.93 -6.39
C TRP A 44 6.82 2.35 -6.84
N GLY A 45 6.12 3.13 -6.00
CA GLY A 45 5.78 4.52 -6.31
C GLY A 45 4.52 4.68 -7.16
N ASP A 46 3.67 3.67 -7.27
CA ASP A 46 2.43 3.78 -8.06
C ASP A 46 1.45 4.82 -7.46
N ARG A 47 1.37 4.91 -6.14
CA ARG A 47 0.56 5.92 -5.46
C ARG A 47 1.20 7.31 -5.50
N LEU A 48 2.54 7.37 -5.51
CA LEU A 48 3.30 8.59 -5.82
C LEU A 48 2.98 9.10 -7.23
N ALA A 49 2.95 8.20 -8.24
CA ALA A 49 2.54 8.56 -9.59
C ALA A 49 1.10 9.11 -9.63
N GLY A 50 0.19 8.50 -8.86
CA GLY A 50 -1.17 9.00 -8.68
C GLY A 50 -1.22 10.40 -8.04
N PHE A 51 -0.37 10.65 -7.04
CA PHE A 51 -0.22 11.96 -6.41
C PHE A 51 0.23 13.03 -7.42
N TYR A 52 1.28 12.76 -8.19
CA TYR A 52 1.74 13.73 -9.20
C TYR A 52 0.70 13.97 -10.30
N GLY A 53 -0.13 12.98 -10.61
CA GLY A 53 -1.25 13.11 -11.56
C GLY A 53 -2.52 13.74 -10.96
N SER A 54 -2.63 13.90 -9.64
CA SER A 54 -3.83 14.48 -8.99
C SER A 54 -3.88 16.00 -9.16
N GLU A 55 -5.07 16.58 -9.04
CA GLU A 55 -5.28 18.01 -9.07
C GLU A 55 -5.16 18.64 -7.68
N SER A 56 -5.53 17.89 -6.62
CA SER A 56 -5.58 18.36 -5.24
C SER A 56 -4.26 18.22 -4.48
N GLY A 57 -3.45 17.19 -4.76
CA GLY A 57 -2.25 16.86 -3.98
C GLY A 57 -1.18 17.95 -4.00
N LYS A 58 -0.69 18.30 -2.81
CA LYS A 58 0.40 19.29 -2.61
C LYS A 58 1.63 18.67 -1.97
N TYR A 59 1.45 17.77 -1.01
CA TYR A 59 2.52 17.09 -0.30
C TYR A 59 2.29 15.59 -0.17
N TYR A 60 3.35 14.82 -0.39
CA TYR A 60 3.32 13.36 -0.27
C TYR A 60 4.50 12.87 0.57
N LEU A 61 4.20 12.14 1.65
CA LEU A 61 5.19 11.42 2.43
C LEU A 61 5.10 9.92 2.14
N GLY A 62 6.12 9.35 1.51
CA GLY A 62 6.25 7.91 1.27
C GLY A 62 7.19 7.26 2.27
N ILE A 63 6.77 6.16 2.89
CA ILE A 63 7.61 5.36 3.79
C ILE A 63 7.78 3.98 3.18
N ASP A 64 9.01 3.51 3.06
CA ASP A 64 9.33 2.16 2.61
C ASP A 64 10.67 1.72 3.19
N PRO A 65 10.79 0.51 3.76
CA PRO A 65 12.03 0.03 4.34
C PRO A 65 13.05 -0.43 3.30
N ARG A 66 12.66 -0.54 2.02
CA ARG A 66 13.52 -1.07 0.97
C ARG A 66 14.40 0.02 0.37
N LYS A 67 15.67 0.03 0.75
CA LYS A 67 16.66 1.04 0.32
C LYS A 67 16.79 1.18 -1.21
N GLU A 68 16.64 0.08 -1.98
CA GLU A 68 16.74 0.11 -3.43
C GLU A 68 15.63 0.91 -4.11
N ASN A 69 14.50 1.14 -3.43
CA ASN A 69 13.40 1.94 -3.96
C ASN A 69 13.67 3.45 -3.86
N HIS A 70 14.45 3.91 -2.89
CA HIS A 70 14.63 5.34 -2.62
C HIS A 70 15.33 6.13 -3.75
N PRO A 71 16.37 5.61 -4.41
CA PRO A 71 16.88 6.25 -5.63
C PRO A 71 15.80 6.38 -6.72
N LEU A 72 14.97 5.35 -6.89
CA LEU A 72 13.91 5.34 -7.90
C LEU A 72 12.78 6.33 -7.58
N TYR A 73 12.46 6.56 -6.31
CA TYR A 73 11.51 7.61 -5.91
C TYR A 73 12.04 9.00 -6.26
N ARG A 74 13.34 9.25 -6.07
CA ARG A 74 13.97 10.53 -6.47
C ARG A 74 13.93 10.73 -7.98
N GLU A 75 14.24 9.68 -8.76
CA GLU A 75 14.12 9.73 -10.22
C GLU A 75 12.67 9.99 -10.66
N GLN A 76 11.68 9.34 -10.03
CA GLN A 76 10.27 9.60 -10.30
C GLN A 76 9.89 11.03 -9.97
N LYS A 77 10.30 11.56 -8.79
CA LYS A 77 10.08 12.95 -8.38
C LYS A 77 10.62 13.91 -9.44
N GLU A 78 11.90 13.80 -9.79
CA GLU A 78 12.54 14.65 -10.80
C GLU A 78 11.84 14.58 -12.16
N PHE A 79 11.45 13.37 -12.57
CA PHE A 79 10.71 13.17 -13.83
C PHE A 79 9.37 13.90 -13.80
N TYR A 80 8.57 13.72 -12.74
CA TYR A 80 7.26 14.34 -12.66
C TYR A 80 7.35 15.86 -12.50
N GLU A 81 8.27 16.37 -11.69
CA GLU A 81 8.50 17.82 -11.53
C GLU A 81 8.90 18.49 -12.84
N LYS A 82 9.79 17.85 -13.61
CA LYS A 82 10.21 18.34 -14.92
C LYS A 82 9.07 18.41 -15.93
N HIS A 83 8.11 17.47 -15.88
CA HIS A 83 7.05 17.37 -16.89
C HIS A 83 5.71 17.94 -16.42
N ARG A 84 5.60 18.36 -15.17
CA ARG A 84 4.37 18.84 -14.55
C ARG A 84 3.85 20.15 -15.15
N ASN A 85 4.73 21.08 -15.47
CA ASN A 85 4.40 22.44 -15.95
C ASN A 85 3.58 22.46 -17.24
N MET A 86 3.33 21.30 -17.85
CA MET A 86 2.47 21.21 -19.03
C MET A 86 0.97 21.15 -18.71
N PHE A 87 0.58 20.82 -17.44
CA PHE A 87 -0.81 20.46 -17.16
C PHE A 87 -1.38 21.01 -15.84
N PHE A 88 -0.58 21.44 -14.85
CA PHE A 88 -1.08 21.83 -13.52
C PHE A 88 -0.28 22.98 -12.90
N GLU A 89 -1.00 23.93 -12.28
CA GLU A 89 -0.41 25.12 -11.62
C GLU A 89 -0.02 24.91 -10.15
N VAL A 90 -0.39 23.77 -9.54
CA VAL A 90 -0.18 23.51 -8.11
C VAL A 90 1.23 23.02 -7.83
N ASP A 91 1.93 23.67 -6.90
CA ASP A 91 3.22 23.18 -6.42
C ASP A 91 3.06 21.89 -5.63
N LYS A 92 3.87 20.89 -5.99
CA LYS A 92 3.87 19.57 -5.36
C LYS A 92 5.25 19.28 -4.81
N ASP A 93 5.28 18.72 -3.60
CA ASP A 93 6.50 18.21 -3.00
C ASP A 93 6.30 16.78 -2.50
N SER A 94 7.38 16.00 -2.47
CA SER A 94 7.36 14.65 -1.94
C SER A 94 8.63 14.33 -1.19
N GLU A 95 8.46 13.66 -0.06
CA GLU A 95 9.54 13.17 0.79
C GLU A 95 9.45 11.67 0.99
N PHE A 96 10.59 11.04 1.27
CA PHE A 96 10.67 9.59 1.42
C PHE A 96 11.51 9.22 2.63
N LEU A 97 10.93 8.38 3.51
CA LEU A 97 11.61 7.83 4.67
C LEU A 97 12.00 6.36 4.42
N GLU A 98 13.30 6.08 4.51
CA GLU A 98 13.84 4.72 4.47
C GLU A 98 13.73 4.10 5.87
N SER A 99 12.56 3.55 6.19
CA SER A 99 12.29 2.95 7.50
C SER A 99 11.12 1.96 7.40
N PRO A 100 11.10 0.93 8.25
CA PRO A 100 9.85 0.25 8.58
C PRO A 100 8.85 1.25 9.16
N ALA A 101 7.60 1.18 8.72
CA ALA A 101 6.59 2.18 9.13
C ALA A 101 6.29 2.14 10.63
N GLU A 102 6.32 0.94 11.23
CA GLU A 102 6.11 0.75 12.67
C GLU A 102 7.23 1.34 13.55
N ASP A 103 8.39 1.66 12.95
CA ASP A 103 9.52 2.26 13.66
C ASP A 103 9.53 3.79 13.57
N VAL A 104 8.72 4.39 12.68
CA VAL A 104 8.65 5.84 12.50
C VAL A 104 8.02 6.52 13.70
N ASP A 105 8.57 7.68 14.07
CA ASP A 105 7.96 8.63 14.99
C ASP A 105 7.08 9.61 14.22
N PHE A 106 5.76 9.52 14.41
CA PHE A 106 4.77 10.36 13.72
C PHE A 106 4.41 11.65 14.49
N GLU A 107 4.93 11.88 15.69
CA GLU A 107 4.60 13.08 16.48
C GLU A 107 4.97 14.40 15.75
N GLN A 108 6.04 14.39 14.96
CA GLN A 108 6.43 15.53 14.14
C GLN A 108 5.45 15.86 12.99
N TYR A 109 4.56 14.94 12.66
CA TYR A 109 3.55 15.07 11.60
C TYR A 109 2.13 15.27 12.15
N LYS A 110 1.99 15.65 13.42
CA LYS A 110 0.68 15.81 14.06
C LYS A 110 -0.25 16.70 13.24
N ASP A 111 -1.51 16.24 13.03
CA ASP A 111 -2.57 16.94 12.29
C ASP A 111 -2.12 17.42 10.88
N MET A 112 -1.27 16.66 10.19
CA MET A 112 -0.67 17.10 8.94
C MET A 112 -1.39 16.54 7.70
N PHE A 113 -1.86 15.27 7.74
CA PHE A 113 -2.34 14.58 6.55
C PHE A 113 -3.86 14.60 6.42
N ASP A 114 -4.34 14.96 5.24
CA ASP A 114 -5.76 14.85 4.87
C ASP A 114 -6.13 13.39 4.57
N THR A 115 -5.17 12.64 4.03
CA THR A 115 -5.38 11.25 3.63
C THR A 115 -4.13 10.42 3.91
N VAL A 116 -4.33 9.32 4.62
CA VAL A 116 -3.39 8.19 4.62
C VAL A 116 -3.91 7.17 3.62
N PHE A 117 -3.15 6.90 2.56
CA PHE A 117 -3.52 5.89 1.58
C PHE A 117 -2.37 4.93 1.31
N THR A 118 -2.54 3.68 1.64
CA THR A 118 -1.47 2.68 1.58
C THR A 118 -1.96 1.33 1.06
N SER A 119 -1.02 0.52 0.63
CA SER A 119 -1.20 -0.91 0.33
C SER A 119 -0.09 -1.68 1.01
N PRO A 120 -0.31 -2.15 2.24
CA PRO A 120 0.71 -2.91 2.96
C PRO A 120 1.06 -4.21 2.23
N PRO A 121 2.30 -4.73 2.39
CA PRO A 121 2.67 -6.00 1.78
C PRO A 121 1.80 -7.13 2.32
N TYR A 122 1.20 -7.94 1.44
CA TYR A 122 0.35 -9.05 1.86
C TYR A 122 1.16 -10.12 2.59
N PHE A 123 0.80 -10.37 3.85
CA PHE A 123 1.52 -11.28 4.73
C PHE A 123 1.77 -12.66 4.10
N GLY A 124 3.04 -13.06 4.04
CA GLY A 124 3.47 -14.36 3.54
C GLY A 124 3.29 -14.60 2.04
N VAL A 125 2.67 -13.67 1.31
CA VAL A 125 2.49 -13.71 -0.16
C VAL A 125 3.58 -12.93 -0.85
N GLU A 126 3.87 -11.73 -0.38
CA GLU A 126 4.84 -10.81 -0.97
C GLU A 126 6.14 -10.81 -0.17
N ARG A 127 7.26 -10.99 -0.87
CA ARG A 127 8.60 -11.04 -0.31
C ARG A 127 9.52 -10.25 -1.21
N TYR A 128 9.68 -8.97 -0.90
CA TYR A 128 10.43 -8.04 -1.75
C TYR A 128 11.94 -8.09 -1.51
N SER A 129 12.37 -8.32 -0.28
CA SER A 129 13.77 -8.57 0.08
C SER A 129 13.87 -9.49 1.30
N TYR A 130 15.08 -9.87 1.70
CA TYR A 130 15.37 -10.68 2.89
C TYR A 130 15.95 -9.84 4.04
N ASP A 131 15.90 -8.52 3.92
CA ASP A 131 16.40 -7.61 4.95
C ASP A 131 15.55 -7.73 6.23
N ASP A 132 16.16 -7.50 7.36
CA ASP A 132 15.53 -7.54 8.68
C ASP A 132 14.52 -6.42 8.92
N THR A 133 14.49 -5.42 8.03
CA THR A 133 13.49 -4.34 8.00
C THR A 133 12.15 -4.75 7.38
N GLN A 134 12.09 -5.89 6.69
CA GLN A 134 10.87 -6.36 6.03
C GLN A 134 9.89 -6.99 7.01
N SER A 135 8.61 -6.62 6.94
CA SER A 135 7.59 -7.10 7.86
C SER A 135 7.45 -8.64 7.89
N TRP A 136 7.60 -9.33 6.75
CA TRP A 136 7.56 -10.79 6.70
C TRP A 136 8.82 -11.46 7.31
N VAL A 137 9.92 -10.73 7.43
CA VAL A 137 11.15 -11.18 8.12
C VAL A 137 11.01 -10.96 9.61
N ARG A 138 10.49 -9.81 10.03
CA ARG A 138 10.28 -9.44 11.45
C ARG A 138 9.20 -10.30 12.11
N TYR A 139 8.07 -10.45 11.45
CA TYR A 139 6.88 -11.08 12.02
C TYR A 139 6.61 -12.42 11.33
N LYS A 140 6.54 -13.49 12.12
CA LYS A 140 6.51 -14.87 11.58
C LYS A 140 5.10 -15.42 11.49
N THR A 141 4.16 -14.89 12.22
CA THR A 141 2.74 -15.27 12.22
C THR A 141 1.87 -14.12 11.76
N ILE A 142 0.64 -14.44 11.33
CA ILE A 142 -0.34 -13.41 10.94
C ILE A 142 -0.73 -12.54 12.15
N ASP A 143 -0.81 -13.15 13.34
CA ASP A 143 -1.18 -12.44 14.56
C ASP A 143 -0.11 -11.41 14.94
N GLU A 144 1.19 -11.80 14.89
CA GLU A 144 2.29 -10.86 15.10
C GLU A 144 2.33 -9.75 14.05
N TRP A 145 2.06 -10.08 12.79
CA TRP A 145 2.06 -9.11 11.70
C TRP A 145 0.90 -8.11 11.84
N ASN A 146 -0.30 -8.59 12.18
CA ASN A 146 -1.45 -7.72 12.45
C ASN A 146 -1.17 -6.78 13.63
N ASP A 147 -0.70 -7.31 14.76
CA ASP A 147 -0.49 -6.55 16.00
C ASP A 147 0.72 -5.61 15.88
N LYS A 148 1.91 -6.16 15.57
CA LYS A 148 3.18 -5.44 15.69
C LYS A 148 3.52 -4.58 14.47
N PHE A 149 3.00 -4.91 13.31
CA PHE A 149 3.19 -4.09 12.11
C PHE A 149 1.95 -3.24 11.82
N LEU A 150 0.83 -3.85 11.41
CA LEU A 150 -0.29 -3.09 10.87
C LEU A 150 -0.97 -2.21 11.92
N GLN A 151 -1.40 -2.80 13.05
CA GLN A 151 -2.11 -2.06 14.11
C GLN A 151 -1.18 -1.08 14.83
N THR A 152 0.07 -1.48 15.07
CA THR A 152 1.08 -0.59 15.67
C THR A 152 1.34 0.62 14.79
N THR A 153 1.48 0.43 13.47
CA THR A 153 1.65 1.54 12.53
C THR A 153 0.43 2.46 12.53
N ILE A 154 -0.77 1.89 12.40
CA ILE A 154 -2.03 2.67 12.40
C ILE A 154 -2.16 3.47 13.71
N LYS A 155 -1.86 2.85 14.86
CA LYS A 155 -1.91 3.52 16.17
C LYS A 155 -0.98 4.73 16.23
N LYS A 156 0.27 4.56 15.78
CA LYS A 156 1.28 5.63 15.83
C LYS A 156 0.95 6.79 14.88
N LEU A 157 0.48 6.49 13.67
CA LEU A 157 0.17 7.53 12.68
C LEU A 157 -1.19 8.22 12.90
N TRP A 158 -2.05 7.69 13.78
CA TRP A 158 -3.42 8.18 13.94
C TRP A 158 -3.48 9.68 14.25
N GLY A 159 -2.61 10.15 15.16
CA GLY A 159 -2.51 11.57 15.50
C GLY A 159 -1.95 12.47 14.39
N SER A 160 -1.46 11.90 13.29
CA SER A 160 -0.99 12.65 12.13
C SER A 160 -2.10 12.94 11.10
N ILE A 161 -3.26 12.27 11.24
CA ILE A 161 -4.43 12.49 10.40
C ILE A 161 -5.20 13.70 10.93
N LYS A 162 -5.53 14.64 10.06
CA LYS A 162 -6.37 15.80 10.41
C LYS A 162 -7.77 15.35 10.81
N SER A 163 -8.44 16.15 11.63
CA SER A 163 -9.87 15.96 11.86
C SER A 163 -10.65 16.02 10.55
N GLY A 164 -11.49 15.00 10.29
CA GLY A 164 -12.18 14.81 9.01
C GLY A 164 -11.32 14.22 7.89
N GLY A 165 -10.07 13.84 8.17
CA GLY A 165 -9.20 13.14 7.23
C GLY A 165 -9.55 11.67 7.07
N TYR A 166 -8.88 10.98 6.16
CA TYR A 166 -9.19 9.61 5.76
C TYR A 166 -8.02 8.65 5.94
N LEU A 167 -8.31 7.45 6.44
CA LEU A 167 -7.42 6.29 6.35
C LEU A 167 -7.97 5.31 5.32
N LEU A 168 -7.27 5.12 4.21
CA LEU A 168 -7.57 4.17 3.16
C LEU A 168 -6.51 3.07 3.13
N VAL A 169 -6.92 1.83 3.30
CA VAL A 169 -6.02 0.68 3.25
C VAL A 169 -6.45 -0.27 2.15
N ASN A 170 -5.62 -0.41 1.11
CA ASN A 170 -5.84 -1.39 0.05
C ASN A 170 -5.28 -2.74 0.50
N ILE A 171 -6.14 -3.59 1.04
CA ILE A 171 -5.76 -4.87 1.62
C ILE A 171 -6.88 -5.90 1.45
N SER A 172 -6.55 -7.18 1.54
CA SER A 172 -7.50 -8.27 1.60
C SER A 172 -6.98 -9.40 2.49
N ASP A 173 -7.87 -10.27 2.90
CA ASP A 173 -7.50 -11.52 3.56
C ASP A 173 -6.67 -12.41 2.63
N VAL A 174 -5.77 -13.21 3.20
CA VAL A 174 -4.83 -14.03 2.45
C VAL A 174 -5.23 -15.50 2.51
N TYR A 175 -5.32 -16.15 1.33
CA TYR A 175 -5.59 -17.58 1.25
C TYR A 175 -4.33 -18.42 1.41
N ALA A 176 -4.31 -19.30 2.42
CA ALA A 176 -3.23 -20.24 2.68
C ALA A 176 -3.59 -21.64 2.11
N SER A 177 -3.23 -21.89 0.87
CA SER A 177 -3.67 -23.06 0.08
C SER A 177 -3.08 -24.40 0.47
N SER A 178 -2.00 -24.47 1.26
CA SER A 178 -1.35 -25.75 1.63
C SER A 178 -1.23 -25.90 3.15
N GLY A 179 -1.33 -27.16 3.63
CA GLY A 179 -1.21 -27.44 5.06
C GLY A 179 0.12 -27.03 5.68
N ALA A 180 1.24 -27.10 4.94
CA ALA A 180 2.54 -26.62 5.40
C ALA A 180 2.57 -25.09 5.52
N LYS A 181 1.99 -24.38 4.54
CA LYS A 181 1.85 -22.92 4.56
C LYS A 181 0.91 -22.48 5.67
N GLN A 182 -0.21 -23.18 5.86
CA GLN A 182 -1.16 -22.96 6.93
C GLN A 182 -0.52 -23.05 8.32
N LYS A 183 0.20 -24.15 8.58
CA LYS A 183 0.89 -24.38 9.87
C LYS A 183 1.96 -23.33 10.17
N ARG A 184 2.61 -22.83 9.12
CA ARG A 184 3.66 -21.81 9.28
C ARG A 184 3.10 -20.42 9.51
N LEU A 185 1.97 -20.09 8.90
CA LEU A 185 1.43 -18.71 8.89
C LEU A 185 0.39 -18.45 9.97
N ASN A 186 -0.26 -19.49 10.48
CA ASN A 186 -1.18 -19.36 11.61
C ASN A 186 -1.21 -20.59 12.51
N SER A 187 -1.39 -20.37 13.80
CA SER A 187 -1.50 -21.42 14.82
C SER A 187 -2.85 -22.16 14.77
N HIS A 188 -3.86 -21.61 14.12
CA HIS A 188 -5.24 -22.09 14.15
C HIS A 188 -5.63 -22.97 12.96
N GLY A 189 -4.72 -23.16 11.97
CA GLY A 189 -4.96 -23.99 10.80
C GLY A 189 -6.05 -23.47 9.85
N LYS A 190 -6.42 -22.17 9.95
CA LYS A 190 -7.41 -21.56 9.08
C LYS A 190 -6.89 -21.46 7.63
N LYS A 191 -7.74 -21.69 6.65
CA LYS A 191 -7.41 -21.49 5.23
C LYS A 191 -7.27 -20.02 4.85
N TRP A 192 -8.04 -19.16 5.48
CA TRP A 192 -7.97 -17.71 5.34
C TRP A 192 -7.24 -17.11 6.53
N LEU A 193 -6.25 -16.27 6.23
CA LEU A 193 -5.56 -15.44 7.21
C LEU A 193 -6.29 -14.11 7.24
N GLU A 194 -6.99 -13.88 8.33
CA GLU A 194 -7.83 -12.69 8.51
C GLU A 194 -6.94 -11.47 8.78
N ILE A 195 -7.12 -10.43 7.99
CA ILE A 195 -6.45 -9.13 8.12
C ILE A 195 -7.50 -8.02 8.22
N CYS A 196 -8.52 -8.07 7.36
CA CYS A 196 -9.50 -6.99 7.26
C CYS A 196 -10.32 -6.82 8.54
N ASN A 197 -10.87 -7.91 9.10
CA ASN A 197 -11.66 -7.81 10.32
C ASN A 197 -10.83 -7.38 11.52
N PRO A 198 -9.66 -7.99 11.84
CA PRO A 198 -8.81 -7.54 12.94
C PRO A 198 -8.38 -6.08 12.83
N MET A 199 -8.13 -5.58 11.62
CA MET A 199 -7.81 -4.17 11.40
C MET A 199 -9.02 -3.27 11.67
N ASN A 200 -10.20 -3.61 11.13
CA ASN A 200 -11.41 -2.82 11.33
C ASN A 200 -11.84 -2.80 12.80
N ASP A 201 -11.80 -3.96 13.48
CA ASP A 201 -12.11 -4.07 14.89
C ASP A 201 -11.16 -3.19 15.74
N PHE A 202 -9.86 -3.20 15.39
CA PHE A 202 -8.88 -2.36 16.06
C PHE A 202 -9.15 -0.87 15.84
N VAL A 203 -9.37 -0.42 14.59
CA VAL A 203 -9.65 0.99 14.29
C VAL A 203 -10.96 1.46 14.94
N SER A 204 -11.96 0.58 15.04
CA SER A 204 -13.23 0.91 15.69
C SER A 204 -13.10 1.16 17.19
N THR A 205 -11.97 0.83 17.82
CA THR A 205 -11.70 1.19 19.23
C THR A 205 -11.32 2.67 19.40
N PHE A 206 -10.98 3.37 18.32
CA PHE A 206 -10.69 4.80 18.37
C PHE A 206 -11.99 5.59 18.41
N THR A 207 -12.17 6.40 19.44
CA THR A 207 -13.43 7.12 19.72
C THR A 207 -13.77 8.20 18.69
N ASP A 208 -12.79 8.61 17.90
CA ASP A 208 -12.85 9.62 16.83
C ASP A 208 -12.81 9.00 15.42
N SER A 209 -12.98 7.67 15.31
CA SER A 209 -13.06 6.97 14.04
C SER A 209 -14.50 6.72 13.59
N GLU A 210 -14.74 6.79 12.28
CA GLU A 210 -15.99 6.39 11.65
C GLU A 210 -15.72 5.54 10.41
N TYR A 211 -16.30 4.33 10.39
CA TYR A 211 -16.14 3.43 9.25
C TYR A 211 -17.00 3.87 8.05
N GLN A 212 -16.34 4.26 6.95
CA GLN A 212 -16.99 4.76 5.74
C GLN A 212 -17.36 3.67 4.72
N GLY A 213 -16.99 2.42 4.96
CA GLY A 213 -17.27 1.30 4.07
C GLY A 213 -16.06 0.85 3.23
N CYS A 214 -16.35 0.04 2.20
CA CYS A 214 -15.34 -0.50 1.28
C CYS A 214 -15.54 0.00 -0.13
N ILE A 215 -14.46 0.29 -0.83
CA ILE A 215 -14.44 0.59 -2.25
C ILE A 215 -13.92 -0.65 -2.99
N GLY A 216 -14.76 -1.24 -3.85
CA GLY A 216 -14.33 -2.35 -4.70
C GLY A 216 -13.40 -1.87 -5.82
N MET A 217 -12.23 -2.47 -5.94
CA MET A 217 -11.31 -2.22 -7.03
C MET A 217 -11.31 -3.41 -8.00
N GLU A 218 -11.66 -3.17 -9.27
CA GLU A 218 -11.62 -4.22 -10.28
C GLU A 218 -10.17 -4.66 -10.55
N MET A 219 -9.91 -5.95 -10.30
CA MET A 219 -8.63 -6.57 -10.60
C MET A 219 -8.64 -7.12 -12.03
N ALA A 220 -7.59 -6.80 -12.79
CA ALA A 220 -7.43 -7.38 -14.11
C ALA A 220 -7.34 -8.92 -14.03
N LYS A 221 -8.17 -9.64 -14.80
CA LYS A 221 -8.08 -11.10 -14.89
C LYS A 221 -6.69 -11.50 -15.39
N ARG A 222 -6.03 -12.38 -14.65
CA ARG A 222 -4.75 -12.93 -15.11
C ARG A 222 -4.99 -13.73 -16.40
N PRO A 223 -4.17 -13.55 -17.45
CA PRO A 223 -4.22 -14.43 -18.62
C PRO A 223 -4.08 -15.89 -18.15
N ASN A 224 -4.97 -16.77 -18.56
CA ASN A 224 -5.01 -18.20 -18.20
C ASN A 224 -5.41 -18.53 -16.75
N SER A 225 -5.96 -17.65 -15.98
CA SER A 225 -6.74 -18.04 -14.81
C SER A 225 -8.07 -18.62 -15.32
N GLY A 226 -8.10 -19.90 -15.62
CA GLY A 226 -9.34 -20.64 -15.87
C GLY A 226 -10.27 -20.40 -14.69
N GLY A 227 -11.46 -19.95 -14.99
CA GLY A 227 -12.46 -19.45 -14.09
C GLY A 227 -12.53 -20.13 -12.73
N ALA A 228 -12.15 -19.37 -11.73
CA ALA A 228 -12.57 -19.62 -10.36
C ALA A 228 -12.33 -18.32 -9.58
N GLY A 229 -13.41 -17.75 -9.15
CA GLY A 229 -13.36 -16.75 -8.10
C GLY A 229 -13.94 -15.40 -8.47
N THR A 230 -15.22 -15.37 -8.58
CA THR A 230 -16.00 -14.26 -8.05
C THR A 230 -15.92 -14.35 -6.53
N ALA A 231 -15.41 -13.38 -5.88
CA ALA A 231 -15.72 -13.07 -4.51
C ALA A 231 -16.25 -11.66 -4.45
#